data_34f930230d52786eeeb1e56a8987b0f2
#
_entry.id   34f930230d52786eeeb1e56a8987b0f2
#
_cell.length_a   1.000
_cell.length_b   1.000
_cell.length_c   1.000
_cell.angle_alpha   90.00
_cell.angle_beta   90.00
_cell.angle_gamma   90.00
#
_symmetry.space_group_name_H-M   'P 1'
#
loop_
_entity.id
_entity.type
_entity.pdbx_description
1 polymer ?
#
loop_
_entity_poly.entity_id
_entity_poly.type
_entity_poly.pdbx_seq_one_letter_code
_entity_poly.pdbx_strand_id
1 'polypeptide(L)'
;LLKSNTNKEFFVFNPYFIDLYKKIKRDAQIIPLKDIGLIITETGINKSSRVLDAGSGSGALACFLATIAKEVITYEIREDFIEIVKSNIKFLGLKNIKVKNIDIYNKIEDKNIDVIILDLPEPWNALDNCSSALKVGGFLVSYSPSVPQVIDFVNAVRKNESFVYLKTAEIVEREWEVEERKVRPKSKGIGHSGFLSFARKIQ
;
A
#
# COMPACT_ATOMS: atom_id res chain seq x y z
N LEU A 1 1.93 -33.06 -12.58
CA LEU A 1 3.37 -33.26 -12.63
C LEU A 1 3.83 -33.17 -14.08
N LEU A 2 4.81 -32.35 -14.38
CA LEU A 2 5.48 -32.27 -15.69
C LEU A 2 6.95 -32.64 -15.53
N LYS A 3 7.53 -33.24 -16.58
CA LYS A 3 8.96 -33.52 -16.65
C LYS A 3 9.61 -32.65 -17.73
N SER A 4 10.76 -32.07 -17.43
CA SER A 4 11.59 -31.38 -18.44
C SER A 4 12.34 -32.39 -19.31
N ASN A 5 12.96 -31.89 -20.39
CA ASN A 5 13.88 -32.67 -21.22
C ASN A 5 15.12 -33.19 -20.46
N THR A 6 15.40 -32.63 -19.27
CA THR A 6 16.48 -33.07 -18.36
C THR A 6 15.98 -33.95 -17.22
N ASN A 7 14.77 -34.55 -17.35
CA ASN A 7 14.11 -35.38 -16.35
C ASN A 7 13.83 -34.73 -14.99
N LYS A 8 13.89 -33.39 -14.90
CA LYS A 8 13.43 -32.68 -13.69
C LYS A 8 11.92 -32.68 -13.62
N GLU A 9 11.39 -32.98 -12.45
CA GLU A 9 9.95 -32.97 -12.18
C GLU A 9 9.50 -31.62 -11.66
N PHE A 10 8.33 -31.17 -12.15
CA PHE A 10 7.73 -29.89 -11.76
C PHE A 10 6.25 -30.11 -11.43
N PHE A 11 5.81 -29.53 -10.32
CA PHE A 11 4.41 -29.32 -10.04
C PHE A 11 3.93 -28.05 -10.73
N VAL A 12 2.83 -28.12 -11.47
CA VAL A 12 2.24 -26.98 -12.17
C VAL A 12 0.86 -26.74 -11.60
N PHE A 13 0.61 -25.50 -11.21
CA PHE A 13 -0.65 -25.05 -10.63
C PHE A 13 -1.19 -23.88 -11.44
N ASN A 14 -2.50 -23.70 -11.44
CA ASN A 14 -3.09 -22.45 -11.85
C ASN A 14 -2.65 -21.35 -10.87
N PRO A 15 -2.15 -20.19 -11.33
CA PRO A 15 -1.66 -19.17 -10.46
C PRO A 15 -2.80 -18.56 -9.63
N TYR A 16 -2.58 -18.36 -8.35
CA TYR A 16 -3.38 -17.49 -7.51
C TYR A 16 -2.99 -16.02 -7.73
N PHE A 17 -3.81 -15.10 -7.24
CA PHE A 17 -3.53 -13.67 -7.32
C PHE A 17 -2.12 -13.33 -6.84
N ILE A 18 -1.68 -13.89 -5.72
CA ILE A 18 -0.35 -13.60 -5.15
C ILE A 18 0.81 -13.99 -6.08
N ASP A 19 0.63 -15.07 -6.87
CA ASP A 19 1.65 -15.52 -7.82
C ASP A 19 1.78 -14.52 -8.98
N LEU A 20 0.65 -14.01 -9.47
CA LEU A 20 0.60 -12.96 -10.49
C LEU A 20 1.10 -11.64 -9.94
N TYR A 21 0.69 -11.25 -8.73
CA TYR A 21 1.14 -10.02 -8.06
C TYR A 21 2.65 -9.95 -7.93
N LYS A 22 3.33 -11.05 -7.64
CA LYS A 22 4.80 -11.13 -7.60
C LYS A 22 5.46 -10.90 -8.98
N LYS A 23 4.70 -10.91 -10.07
CA LYS A 23 5.17 -10.73 -11.46
C LYS A 23 4.81 -9.38 -12.07
N ILE A 24 4.15 -8.48 -11.33
CA ILE A 24 3.87 -7.12 -11.81
C ILE A 24 5.18 -6.37 -12.12
N LYS A 25 5.11 -5.42 -13.05
CA LYS A 25 6.23 -4.52 -13.35
C LYS A 25 6.50 -3.61 -12.15
N ARG A 26 7.78 -3.45 -11.79
CA ARG A 26 8.20 -2.66 -10.63
C ARG A 26 9.38 -1.78 -11.03
N ASP A 27 9.15 -0.48 -11.12
CA ASP A 27 10.20 0.52 -11.39
C ASP A 27 10.41 1.45 -10.18
N ALA A 28 9.60 1.29 -9.13
CA ALA A 28 9.74 1.95 -7.83
C ALA A 28 9.73 0.92 -6.71
N GLN A 29 10.25 1.33 -5.55
CA GLN A 29 10.07 0.56 -4.33
C GLN A 29 8.58 0.50 -4.00
N ILE A 30 8.12 -0.65 -3.54
CA ILE A 30 6.71 -0.87 -3.19
C ILE A 30 6.58 -1.08 -1.68
N ILE A 31 5.42 -0.75 -1.14
CA ILE A 31 5.06 -1.12 0.23
C ILE A 31 5.03 -2.65 0.32
N PRO A 32 5.82 -3.28 1.20
CA PRO A 32 5.88 -4.73 1.36
C PRO A 32 4.54 -5.34 1.81
N LEU A 33 4.32 -6.61 1.49
CA LEU A 33 3.08 -7.32 1.84
C LEU A 33 2.78 -7.34 3.34
N LYS A 34 3.80 -7.43 4.18
CA LYS A 34 3.66 -7.35 5.64
C LYS A 34 3.05 -6.02 6.10
N ASP A 35 3.45 -4.92 5.45
CA ASP A 35 2.98 -3.58 5.75
C ASP A 35 1.57 -3.34 5.16
N ILE A 36 1.29 -3.87 3.97
CA ILE A 36 -0.07 -3.91 3.40
C ILE A 36 -1.03 -4.66 4.35
N GLY A 37 -0.58 -5.79 4.90
CA GLY A 37 -1.33 -6.56 5.90
C GLY A 37 -1.70 -5.72 7.12
N LEU A 38 -0.75 -4.93 7.65
CA LEU A 38 -1.00 -4.03 8.76
C LEU A 38 -2.01 -2.92 8.40
N ILE A 39 -1.86 -2.30 7.22
CA ILE A 39 -2.83 -1.29 6.74
C ILE A 39 -4.24 -1.87 6.76
N ILE A 40 -4.44 -3.05 6.17
CA ILE A 40 -5.75 -3.68 6.08
C ILE A 40 -6.34 -3.98 7.46
N THR A 41 -5.55 -4.54 8.36
CA THR A 41 -6.02 -4.96 9.69
C THR A 41 -6.33 -3.79 10.60
N GLU A 42 -5.54 -2.70 10.53
CA GLU A 42 -5.73 -1.52 11.36
C GLU A 42 -6.88 -0.61 10.88
N THR A 43 -7.13 -0.59 9.57
CA THR A 43 -8.17 0.27 8.99
C THR A 43 -9.50 -0.45 8.73
N GLY A 44 -9.50 -1.78 8.76
CA GLY A 44 -10.68 -2.58 8.49
C GLY A 44 -11.17 -2.51 7.04
N ILE A 45 -10.27 -2.23 6.08
CA ILE A 45 -10.61 -2.23 4.64
C ILE A 45 -11.33 -3.53 4.27
N ASN A 46 -12.47 -3.40 3.61
CA ASN A 46 -13.32 -4.51 3.20
C ASN A 46 -14.08 -4.20 1.91
N LYS A 47 -14.93 -5.13 1.45
CA LYS A 47 -15.69 -5.04 0.19
C LYS A 47 -16.70 -3.88 0.08
N SER A 48 -16.89 -3.10 1.12
CA SER A 48 -17.69 -1.86 1.08
C SER A 48 -16.83 -0.60 1.04
N SER A 49 -15.54 -0.71 1.29
CA SER A 49 -14.63 0.42 1.45
C SER A 49 -14.24 1.05 0.10
N ARG A 50 -14.23 2.38 0.07
CA ARG A 50 -13.59 3.19 -0.96
C ARG A 50 -12.23 3.67 -0.45
N VAL A 51 -11.18 3.33 -1.17
CA VAL A 51 -9.81 3.61 -0.76
C VAL A 51 -9.15 4.55 -1.78
N LEU A 52 -8.41 5.54 -1.27
CA LEU A 52 -7.54 6.38 -2.09
C LEU A 52 -6.09 6.10 -1.71
N ASP A 53 -5.29 5.81 -2.71
CA ASP A 53 -3.86 5.59 -2.66
C ASP A 53 -3.16 6.76 -3.37
N ALA A 54 -2.22 7.44 -2.74
CA ALA A 54 -1.47 8.53 -3.36
C ALA A 54 0.04 8.29 -3.28
N GLY A 55 0.67 8.44 -4.44
CA GLY A 55 2.00 7.95 -4.72
C GLY A 55 1.94 6.53 -5.26
N SER A 56 1.16 6.34 -6.36
CA SER A 56 0.92 5.01 -6.93
C SER A 56 2.19 4.21 -7.20
N GLY A 57 3.27 4.87 -7.62
CA GLY A 57 4.46 4.20 -8.12
C GLY A 57 4.11 3.14 -9.16
N SER A 58 4.44 1.89 -8.90
CA SER A 58 4.07 0.76 -9.78
C SER A 58 2.63 0.28 -9.63
N GLY A 59 1.83 0.90 -8.75
CA GLY A 59 0.45 0.53 -8.46
C GLY A 59 0.31 -0.74 -7.61
N ALA A 60 1.38 -1.17 -6.96
CA ALA A 60 1.39 -2.42 -6.20
C ALA A 60 0.37 -2.42 -5.06
N LEU A 61 0.36 -1.34 -4.24
CA LEU A 61 -0.61 -1.19 -3.15
C LEU A 61 -2.04 -1.16 -3.69
N ALA A 62 -2.32 -0.30 -4.67
CA ALA A 62 -3.65 -0.18 -5.28
C ALA A 62 -4.14 -1.52 -5.83
N CYS A 63 -3.29 -2.27 -6.55
CA CYS A 63 -3.64 -3.59 -7.09
C CYS A 63 -3.94 -4.61 -6.00
N PHE A 64 -3.19 -4.60 -4.90
CA PHE A 64 -3.46 -5.51 -3.79
C PHE A 64 -4.78 -5.17 -3.09
N LEU A 65 -5.00 -3.89 -2.75
CA LEU A 65 -6.21 -3.43 -2.09
C LEU A 65 -7.48 -3.63 -2.92
N ALA A 66 -7.37 -3.60 -4.26
CA ALA A 66 -8.49 -3.86 -5.15
C ALA A 66 -9.06 -5.28 -5.04
N THR A 67 -8.31 -6.23 -4.51
CA THR A 67 -8.82 -7.59 -4.24
C THR A 67 -9.76 -7.66 -3.04
N ILE A 68 -9.77 -6.61 -2.21
CA ILE A 68 -10.49 -6.58 -0.94
C ILE A 68 -11.52 -5.44 -0.92
N ALA A 69 -11.13 -4.25 -1.41
CA ALA A 69 -11.95 -3.05 -1.38
C ALA A 69 -13.04 -3.06 -2.46
N LYS A 70 -14.09 -2.27 -2.25
CA LYS A 70 -15.13 -1.99 -3.25
C LYS A 70 -14.55 -1.25 -4.45
N GLU A 71 -13.79 -0.21 -4.19
CA GLU A 71 -13.16 0.67 -5.18
C GLU A 71 -11.84 1.17 -4.65
N VAL A 72 -10.83 1.18 -5.50
CA VAL A 72 -9.56 1.84 -5.24
C VAL A 72 -9.37 2.97 -6.24
N ILE A 73 -9.00 4.13 -5.75
CA ILE A 73 -8.62 5.29 -6.57
C ILE A 73 -7.14 5.52 -6.28
N THR A 74 -6.32 5.61 -7.33
CA THR A 74 -4.89 5.84 -7.13
C THR A 74 -4.44 7.09 -7.89
N TYR A 75 -3.72 7.96 -7.19
CA TYR A 75 -3.21 9.23 -7.70
C TYR A 75 -1.72 9.14 -7.96
N GLU A 76 -1.31 9.57 -9.16
CA GLU A 76 0.08 9.63 -9.59
C GLU A 76 0.30 10.88 -10.45
N ILE A 77 1.44 11.53 -10.27
CA ILE A 77 1.81 12.72 -11.04
C ILE A 77 2.68 12.41 -12.27
N ARG A 78 3.39 11.28 -12.23
CA ARG A 78 4.33 10.85 -13.26
C ARG A 78 3.62 10.00 -14.31
N GLU A 79 3.65 10.45 -15.57
CA GLU A 79 3.00 9.74 -16.67
C GLU A 79 3.60 8.35 -16.94
N ASP A 80 4.92 8.19 -16.81
CA ASP A 80 5.59 6.90 -16.96
C ASP A 80 5.08 5.87 -15.95
N PHE A 81 4.88 6.25 -14.70
CA PHE A 81 4.28 5.37 -13.69
C PHE A 81 2.81 5.07 -13.95
N ILE A 82 2.03 6.05 -14.42
CA ILE A 82 0.62 5.82 -14.79
C ILE A 82 0.49 4.68 -15.81
N GLU A 83 1.37 4.63 -16.82
CA GLU A 83 1.35 3.56 -17.80
C GLU A 83 1.73 2.19 -17.19
N ILE A 84 2.67 2.18 -16.25
CA ILE A 84 3.02 0.96 -15.50
C ILE A 84 1.82 0.47 -14.68
N VAL A 85 1.18 1.37 -13.93
CA VAL A 85 -0.03 1.04 -13.14
C VAL A 85 -1.13 0.45 -14.02
N LYS A 86 -1.45 1.10 -15.16
CA LYS A 86 -2.46 0.61 -16.10
C LYS A 86 -2.09 -0.78 -16.66
N SER A 87 -0.81 -0.99 -16.99
CA SER A 87 -0.31 -2.29 -17.46
C SER A 87 -0.48 -3.37 -16.40
N ASN A 88 -0.17 -3.08 -15.13
CA ASN A 88 -0.30 -4.01 -14.03
C ASN A 88 -1.77 -4.33 -13.72
N ILE A 89 -2.66 -3.33 -13.74
CA ILE A 89 -4.11 -3.51 -13.57
C ILE A 89 -4.64 -4.47 -14.65
N LYS A 90 -4.26 -4.24 -15.92
CA LYS A 90 -4.65 -5.10 -17.04
C LYS A 90 -4.11 -6.52 -16.88
N PHE A 91 -2.83 -6.68 -16.50
CA PHE A 91 -2.20 -7.98 -16.29
C PHE A 91 -2.90 -8.79 -15.19
N LEU A 92 -3.31 -8.13 -14.10
CA LEU A 92 -4.00 -8.76 -12.98
C LEU A 92 -5.51 -8.94 -13.20
N GLY A 93 -6.07 -8.38 -14.30
CA GLY A 93 -7.50 -8.46 -14.59
C GLY A 93 -8.41 -7.68 -13.63
N LEU A 94 -7.89 -6.67 -12.94
CA LEU A 94 -8.63 -5.88 -11.96
C LEU A 94 -9.53 -4.85 -12.66
N LYS A 95 -10.74 -4.63 -12.12
CA LYS A 95 -11.76 -3.76 -12.74
C LYS A 95 -12.24 -2.60 -11.86
N ASN A 96 -11.85 -2.60 -10.60
CA ASN A 96 -12.31 -1.65 -9.58
C ASN A 96 -11.23 -0.65 -9.15
N ILE A 97 -10.25 -0.38 -10.03
CA ILE A 97 -9.21 0.64 -9.83
C ILE A 97 -9.41 1.78 -10.81
N LYS A 98 -9.38 3.00 -10.30
CA LYS A 98 -9.34 4.25 -11.09
C LYS A 98 -7.98 4.90 -10.92
N VAL A 99 -7.26 5.07 -12.02
CA VAL A 99 -5.96 5.77 -12.05
C VAL A 99 -6.20 7.20 -12.48
N LYS A 100 -5.72 8.17 -11.71
CA LYS A 100 -5.84 9.60 -12.00
C LYS A 100 -4.48 10.28 -11.98
N ASN A 101 -4.22 11.10 -12.97
CA ASN A 101 -3.07 11.99 -12.98
C ASN A 101 -3.41 13.27 -12.19
N ILE A 102 -3.23 13.21 -10.89
CA ILE A 102 -3.56 14.30 -9.97
C ILE A 102 -2.46 14.41 -8.92
N ASP A 103 -2.04 15.65 -8.68
CA ASP A 103 -1.21 15.99 -7.52
C ASP A 103 -2.12 16.17 -6.29
N ILE A 104 -1.97 15.27 -5.33
CA ILE A 104 -2.76 15.29 -4.08
C ILE A 104 -2.49 16.54 -3.23
N TYR A 105 -1.32 17.15 -3.36
CA TYR A 105 -0.99 18.39 -2.66
C TYR A 105 -1.84 19.57 -3.13
N ASN A 106 -2.26 19.55 -4.39
CA ASN A 106 -3.09 20.61 -4.97
C ASN A 106 -4.57 20.37 -4.68
N LYS A 107 -5.06 19.13 -4.85
CA LYS A 107 -6.48 18.81 -4.64
C LYS A 107 -6.74 17.30 -4.51
N ILE A 108 -7.86 16.96 -3.89
CA ILE A 108 -8.51 15.66 -3.99
C ILE A 108 -9.91 15.88 -4.59
N GLU A 109 -10.16 15.29 -5.75
CA GLU A 109 -11.47 15.41 -6.44
C GLU A 109 -12.50 14.43 -5.86
N ASP A 110 -12.02 13.30 -5.37
CA ASP A 110 -12.87 12.24 -4.86
C ASP A 110 -13.33 12.53 -3.42
N LYS A 111 -14.56 12.19 -3.12
CA LYS A 111 -15.18 12.42 -1.81
C LYS A 111 -15.73 11.12 -1.24
N ASN A 112 -16.09 11.13 0.03
CA ASN A 112 -16.64 9.97 0.72
C ASN A 112 -15.68 8.79 0.71
N ILE A 113 -14.40 9.05 0.96
CA ILE A 113 -13.35 8.05 1.05
C ILE A 113 -13.33 7.48 2.48
N ASP A 114 -13.18 6.16 2.60
CA ASP A 114 -13.10 5.47 3.89
C ASP A 114 -11.66 5.43 4.42
N VAL A 115 -10.69 5.24 3.51
CA VAL A 115 -9.27 5.16 3.86
C VAL A 115 -8.43 5.90 2.81
N ILE A 116 -7.54 6.78 3.23
CA ILE A 116 -6.50 7.39 2.38
C ILE A 116 -5.14 6.87 2.85
N ILE A 117 -4.31 6.39 1.91
CA ILE A 117 -2.93 5.98 2.15
C ILE A 117 -2.00 6.92 1.37
N LEU A 118 -0.99 7.45 2.06
CA LEU A 118 0.00 8.38 1.51
C LEU A 118 1.39 7.71 1.51
N ASP A 119 1.92 7.42 0.33
CA ASP A 119 3.32 7.02 0.10
C ASP A 119 4.03 8.17 -0.64
N LEU A 120 4.30 9.24 0.09
CA LEU A 120 4.73 10.54 -0.44
C LEU A 120 5.93 11.07 0.33
N PRO A 121 6.77 11.92 -0.30
CA PRO A 121 7.90 12.56 0.39
C PRO A 121 7.49 13.43 1.58
N GLU A 122 6.41 14.18 1.45
CA GLU A 122 5.94 15.17 2.44
C GLU A 122 4.43 15.02 2.71
N PRO A 123 3.99 13.87 3.28
CA PRO A 123 2.56 13.54 3.42
C PRO A 123 1.77 14.55 4.26
N TRP A 124 2.44 15.32 5.13
CA TRP A 124 1.82 16.37 5.96
C TRP A 124 1.24 17.53 5.14
N ASN A 125 1.76 17.79 3.93
CA ASN A 125 1.25 18.85 3.05
C ASN A 125 -0.12 18.51 2.42
N ALA A 126 -0.58 17.25 2.51
CA ALA A 126 -1.86 16.81 1.97
C ALA A 126 -3.00 16.77 3.01
N LEU A 127 -2.77 17.11 4.28
CA LEU A 127 -3.73 16.90 5.37
C LEU A 127 -5.08 17.58 5.13
N ASP A 128 -5.12 18.84 4.71
CA ASP A 128 -6.36 19.57 4.49
C ASP A 128 -7.17 18.99 3.32
N ASN A 129 -6.49 18.59 2.24
CA ASN A 129 -7.10 17.90 1.13
C ASN A 129 -7.67 16.53 1.57
N CYS A 130 -6.89 15.77 2.36
CA CYS A 130 -7.34 14.49 2.92
C CYS A 130 -8.55 14.67 3.84
N SER A 131 -8.54 15.69 4.71
CA SER A 131 -9.69 16.01 5.56
C SER A 131 -10.95 16.25 4.73
N SER A 132 -10.85 17.04 3.67
CA SER A 132 -12.00 17.35 2.82
C SER A 132 -12.55 16.16 2.02
N ALA A 133 -11.76 15.09 1.83
CA ALA A 133 -12.11 13.90 1.05
C ALA A 133 -12.59 12.73 1.90
N LEU A 134 -12.03 12.56 3.09
CA LEU A 134 -12.39 11.48 4.02
C LEU A 134 -13.78 11.68 4.62
N LYS A 135 -14.45 10.59 4.86
CA LYS A 135 -15.62 10.55 5.77
C LYS A 135 -15.16 10.83 7.20
N VAL A 136 -16.04 11.40 8.03
CA VAL A 136 -15.84 11.41 9.48
C VAL A 136 -15.74 9.96 9.97
N GLY A 137 -14.73 9.68 10.80
CA GLY A 137 -14.35 8.32 11.20
C GLY A 137 -13.48 7.56 10.19
N GLY A 138 -13.20 8.12 9.01
CA GLY A 138 -12.28 7.54 8.03
C GLY A 138 -10.82 7.57 8.48
N PHE A 139 -10.01 6.70 7.93
CA PHE A 139 -8.60 6.55 8.28
C PHE A 139 -7.67 7.26 7.30
N LEU A 140 -6.66 7.92 7.85
CA LEU A 140 -5.50 8.43 7.12
C LEU A 140 -4.27 7.64 7.55
N VAL A 141 -3.55 7.08 6.56
CA VAL A 141 -2.33 6.30 6.79
C VAL A 141 -1.19 6.94 6.01
N SER A 142 -0.05 7.16 6.66
CA SER A 142 1.18 7.56 5.98
C SER A 142 2.21 6.43 6.08
N TYR A 143 2.80 6.07 4.93
CA TYR A 143 4.00 5.24 4.86
C TYR A 143 5.22 6.12 4.71
N SER A 144 6.15 6.05 5.66
CA SER A 144 7.32 6.91 5.72
C SER A 144 8.60 6.08 5.90
N PRO A 145 9.60 6.22 5.02
CA PRO A 145 10.84 5.44 5.12
C PRO A 145 11.79 5.91 6.23
N SER A 146 11.57 7.07 6.84
CA SER A 146 12.51 7.65 7.81
C SER A 146 11.82 8.22 9.05
N VAL A 147 12.55 8.21 10.18
CA VAL A 147 12.07 8.78 11.45
C VAL A 147 11.76 10.28 11.37
N PRO A 148 12.57 11.15 10.69
CA PRO A 148 12.20 12.55 10.52
C PRO A 148 10.84 12.75 9.86
N GLN A 149 10.52 12.00 8.78
CA GLN A 149 9.22 12.10 8.13
C GLN A 149 8.07 11.66 9.05
N VAL A 150 8.29 10.63 9.88
CA VAL A 150 7.30 10.23 10.91
C VAL A 150 7.05 11.38 11.88
N ILE A 151 8.10 12.04 12.37
CA ILE A 151 8.00 13.16 13.33
C ILE A 151 7.21 14.30 12.70
N ASP A 152 7.55 14.69 11.46
CA ASP A 152 6.91 15.81 10.76
C ASP A 152 5.42 15.51 10.50
N PHE A 153 5.11 14.31 10.01
CA PHE A 153 3.72 13.89 9.79
C PHE A 153 2.90 13.87 11.09
N VAL A 154 3.42 13.24 12.15
CA VAL A 154 2.70 13.14 13.43
C VAL A 154 2.49 14.50 14.07
N ASN A 155 3.49 15.39 14.01
CA ASN A 155 3.36 16.74 14.52
C ASN A 155 2.33 17.56 13.72
N ALA A 156 2.28 17.41 12.41
CA ALA A 156 1.29 18.07 11.58
C ALA A 156 -0.13 17.54 11.87
N VAL A 157 -0.31 16.22 11.98
CA VAL A 157 -1.59 15.61 12.37
C VAL A 157 -2.07 16.12 13.73
N ARG A 158 -1.19 16.22 14.72
CA ARG A 158 -1.55 16.71 16.07
C ARG A 158 -1.96 18.17 16.11
N LYS A 159 -1.51 18.98 15.15
CA LYS A 159 -1.87 20.40 15.02
C LYS A 159 -3.15 20.60 14.19
N ASN A 160 -3.56 19.59 13.43
CA ASN A 160 -4.73 19.67 12.56
C ASN A 160 -5.98 19.23 13.33
N GLU A 161 -6.95 20.14 13.46
CA GLU A 161 -8.18 19.92 14.25
C GLU A 161 -9.09 18.82 13.67
N SER A 162 -8.90 18.46 12.40
CA SER A 162 -9.72 17.45 11.73
C SER A 162 -9.31 16.01 12.02
N PHE A 163 -8.13 15.79 12.62
CA PHE A 163 -7.58 14.46 12.82
C PHE A 163 -7.19 14.20 14.26
N VAL A 164 -7.34 12.93 14.68
CA VAL A 164 -6.69 12.40 15.87
C VAL A 164 -5.62 11.40 15.44
N TYR A 165 -4.39 11.59 15.94
CA TYR A 165 -3.31 10.62 15.79
C TYR A 165 -3.59 9.39 16.64
N LEU A 166 -3.41 8.19 16.06
CA LEU A 166 -3.64 6.92 16.75
C LEU A 166 -2.32 6.28 17.20
N LYS A 167 -1.47 5.95 16.22
CA LYS A 167 -0.18 5.27 16.46
C LYS A 167 0.73 5.35 15.25
N THR A 168 2.01 5.06 15.49
CA THR A 168 2.97 4.67 14.45
C THR A 168 3.49 3.27 14.76
N ALA A 169 3.64 2.46 13.75
CA ALA A 169 4.15 1.09 13.87
C ALA A 169 5.13 0.76 12.74
N GLU A 170 6.05 -0.13 13.03
CA GLU A 170 6.94 -0.81 12.10
C GLU A 170 6.73 -2.31 12.22
N ILE A 171 6.73 -3.02 11.10
CA ILE A 171 6.66 -4.48 11.07
C ILE A 171 8.02 -5.03 10.68
N VAL A 172 8.57 -5.91 11.50
CA VAL A 172 9.79 -6.68 11.19
C VAL A 172 9.40 -8.13 10.94
N GLU A 173 9.57 -8.57 9.69
CA GLU A 173 9.37 -9.97 9.30
C GLU A 173 10.70 -10.72 9.41
N ARG A 174 10.72 -11.80 10.16
CA ARG A 174 11.90 -12.64 10.33
C ARG A 174 11.63 -14.05 9.81
N GLU A 175 12.17 -14.36 8.65
CA GLU A 175 12.09 -15.69 8.09
C GLU A 175 13.09 -16.64 8.73
N TRP A 176 12.70 -17.92 8.85
CA TRP A 176 13.51 -19.01 9.37
C TRP A 176 13.79 -20.05 8.29
N GLU A 177 14.99 -20.59 8.31
CA GLU A 177 15.39 -21.76 7.55
C GLU A 177 15.16 -22.99 8.46
N VAL A 178 14.37 -23.94 7.96
CA VAL A 178 14.08 -25.18 8.68
C VAL A 178 14.43 -26.34 7.78
N GLU A 179 15.53 -27.03 8.11
CA GLU A 179 16.01 -28.23 7.43
C GLU A 179 16.25 -29.29 8.50
N GLU A 180 15.36 -30.28 8.60
CA GLU A 180 15.37 -31.32 9.63
C GLU A 180 15.47 -30.73 11.06
N ARG A 181 16.61 -30.98 11.74
CA ARG A 181 16.90 -30.43 13.08
C ARG A 181 17.64 -29.10 13.06
N LYS A 182 18.08 -28.64 11.89
CA LYS A 182 18.76 -27.36 11.74
C LYS A 182 17.72 -26.25 11.56
N VAL A 183 17.47 -25.50 12.63
CA VAL A 183 16.51 -24.39 12.64
C VAL A 183 17.23 -23.11 13.03
N ARG A 184 17.23 -22.12 12.11
CA ARG A 184 17.87 -20.84 12.34
C ARG A 184 17.17 -19.71 11.56
N PRO A 185 17.29 -18.45 11.99
CA PRO A 185 16.88 -17.32 11.16
C PRO A 185 17.65 -17.30 9.85
N LYS A 186 17.03 -16.90 8.75
CA LYS A 186 17.75 -16.62 7.52
C LYS A 186 18.79 -15.52 7.77
N SER A 187 19.99 -15.70 7.22
CA SER A 187 21.12 -14.76 7.39
C SER A 187 20.89 -13.41 6.69
N LYS A 188 19.97 -13.37 5.70
CA LYS A 188 19.56 -12.17 4.99
C LYS A 188 18.10 -11.87 5.30
N GLY A 189 17.81 -10.68 5.78
CA GLY A 189 16.47 -10.16 6.04
C GLY A 189 16.44 -8.66 5.79
N ILE A 190 15.27 -8.14 5.45
CA ILE A 190 15.03 -6.69 5.38
C ILE A 190 14.77 -6.24 6.81
N GLY A 191 15.75 -5.52 7.41
CA GLY A 191 15.65 -5.05 8.79
C GLY A 191 14.68 -3.87 8.95
N HIS A 192 14.53 -3.06 7.89
CA HIS A 192 13.64 -1.91 7.87
C HIS A 192 13.05 -1.74 6.47
N SER A 193 11.77 -1.40 6.38
CA SER A 193 11.10 -1.06 5.11
C SER A 193 10.47 0.34 5.16
N GLY A 194 9.82 0.68 6.26
CA GLY A 194 9.17 1.94 6.51
C GLY A 194 8.28 1.88 7.75
N PHE A 195 7.79 3.02 8.15
CA PHE A 195 6.88 3.22 9.28
C PHE A 195 5.48 3.50 8.75
N LEU A 196 4.48 2.97 9.40
CA LEU A 196 3.08 3.24 9.15
C LEU A 196 2.52 4.09 10.28
N SER A 197 2.13 5.32 9.97
CA SER A 197 1.48 6.24 10.92
C SER A 197 -0.01 6.31 10.61
N PHE A 198 -0.84 6.11 11.62
CA PHE A 198 -2.30 6.05 11.52
C PHE A 198 -2.93 7.24 12.21
N ALA A 199 -3.86 7.89 11.52
CA ALA A 199 -4.72 8.92 12.05
C ALA A 199 -6.18 8.67 11.66
N ARG A 200 -7.12 9.31 12.34
CA ARG A 200 -8.54 9.17 12.07
C ARG A 200 -9.20 10.53 11.98
N LYS A 201 -10.05 10.73 10.97
CA LYS A 201 -10.82 11.96 10.83
C LYS A 201 -11.90 12.03 11.90
N ILE A 202 -12.01 13.19 12.57
CA ILE A 202 -12.97 13.42 13.67
C ILE A 202 -14.02 14.49 13.35
N GLN A 203 -13.77 15.36 12.37
CA GLN A 203 -14.73 16.40 11.92
C GLN A 203 -14.52 16.82 10.45
#